data_50439489f74f336a898ab11ca51063d4
#
_entry.id   50439489f74f336a898ab11ca51063d4
#
_cell.length_a   1.000
_cell.length_b   1.000
_cell.length_c   1.000
_cell.angle_alpha   90.00
_cell.angle_beta   90.00
_cell.angle_gamma   90.00
#
_symmetry.space_group_name_H-M   'P 1'
#
loop_
_entity.id
_entity.type
_entity.pdbx_description
1 polymer ?
#
loop_
_entity_poly.entity_id
_entity_poly.type
_entity_poly.pdbx_seq_one_letter_code
_entity_poly.pdbx_strand_id
1 'polypeptide(L)'
;MVLPKNPFFTDLGVVGILGGDAFAQSVVTFDSRSKIMVINYPYRPEKLKVTDGIPLLDETEHHSIVNVRLGNNDLKVLFDTGAGGFLLYSTEDYNRLADISQVTNHGYGIVAAGITGLGKPVDIKKVSVPSINIMGKEFTNVGSTTTVMNGTIIGVDLLQYGKVIIDYMRRRFYFLPFEEGKIDMGGAPALWNVSILPRNERFEITTIWDSMKDTVAFGDEVININGTSLKDCPMSQMAVEEIMNAIPGDTGYIIIKKDNQEKRIEIRKEK
;
A
#
# COMPACT_ATOMS: atom_id res chain seq x y z
N MET A 1 19.47 6.60 -7.88
CA MET A 1 19.27 7.93 -7.27
C MET A 1 19.65 7.83 -5.79
N VAL A 2 20.56 8.71 -5.30
CA VAL A 2 20.87 8.82 -3.87
C VAL A 2 19.75 9.67 -3.26
N LEU A 3 18.99 9.09 -2.33
CA LEU A 3 17.91 9.81 -1.67
C LEU A 3 18.47 10.85 -0.70
N PRO A 4 17.89 12.05 -0.61
CA PRO A 4 18.16 12.93 0.51
C PRO A 4 17.82 12.20 1.82
N LYS A 5 18.49 12.55 2.92
CA LYS A 5 18.16 11.99 4.24
C LYS A 5 16.66 12.15 4.49
N ASN A 6 15.93 11.05 4.35
CA ASN A 6 14.51 10.98 4.65
C ASN A 6 14.37 10.13 5.92
N PRO A 7 13.92 10.69 7.04
CA PRO A 7 13.77 9.95 8.29
C PRO A 7 13.01 8.63 8.13
N PHE A 8 11.94 8.64 7.33
CA PHE A 8 11.13 7.46 7.04
C PHE A 8 11.97 6.27 6.48
N PHE A 9 12.84 6.52 5.49
CA PHE A 9 13.69 5.47 4.93
C PHE A 9 14.88 5.13 5.82
N THR A 10 15.40 6.11 6.55
CA THR A 10 16.52 5.90 7.49
C THR A 10 16.09 4.95 8.60
N ASP A 11 14.89 5.12 9.15
CA ASP A 11 14.32 4.27 10.20
C ASP A 11 14.08 2.83 9.73
N LEU A 12 13.78 2.65 8.44
CA LEU A 12 13.66 1.34 7.80
C LEU A 12 15.01 0.72 7.42
N GLY A 13 16.14 1.39 7.65
CA GLY A 13 17.46 0.95 7.21
C GLY A 13 17.64 0.96 5.69
N VAL A 14 16.76 1.67 4.96
CA VAL A 14 16.81 1.76 3.49
C VAL A 14 17.88 2.76 3.09
N VAL A 15 18.86 2.29 2.32
CA VAL A 15 19.98 3.12 1.81
C VAL A 15 19.77 3.62 0.39
N GLY A 16 18.77 3.12 -0.31
CA GLY A 16 18.43 3.53 -1.68
C GLY A 16 17.23 2.79 -2.24
N ILE A 17 16.75 3.23 -3.39
CA ILE A 17 15.67 2.59 -4.15
C ILE A 17 16.21 2.21 -5.53
N LEU A 18 15.95 0.98 -5.96
CA LEU A 18 16.21 0.52 -7.32
C LEU A 18 14.93 0.66 -8.14
N GLY A 19 14.93 1.58 -9.09
CA GLY A 19 13.84 1.73 -10.05
C GLY A 19 13.92 0.73 -11.20
N GLY A 20 12.89 0.68 -12.04
CA GLY A 20 12.84 -0.19 -13.23
C GLY A 20 13.98 0.08 -14.22
N ASP A 21 14.52 1.30 -14.23
CA ASP A 21 15.69 1.70 -15.04
C ASP A 21 16.94 0.87 -14.74
N ALA A 22 17.13 0.45 -13.48
CA ALA A 22 18.23 -0.45 -13.10
C ALA A 22 18.12 -1.84 -13.77
N PHE A 23 16.94 -2.19 -14.26
CA PHE A 23 16.63 -3.50 -14.86
C PHE A 23 16.29 -3.42 -16.36
N ALA A 24 16.50 -2.26 -16.99
CA ALA A 24 16.05 -1.94 -18.36
C ALA A 24 16.40 -3.00 -19.43
N GLN A 25 17.51 -3.74 -19.25
CA GLN A 25 17.99 -4.77 -20.17
C GLN A 25 17.87 -6.19 -19.62
N SER A 26 16.96 -6.41 -18.69
CA SER A 26 16.82 -7.70 -18.02
C SER A 26 15.38 -8.21 -18.00
N VAL A 27 15.23 -9.47 -17.61
CA VAL A 27 13.97 -10.06 -17.19
C VAL A 27 14.05 -10.31 -15.70
N VAL A 28 13.15 -9.68 -14.96
CA VAL A 28 13.09 -9.80 -13.49
C VAL A 28 11.91 -10.70 -13.11
N THR A 29 12.17 -11.69 -12.28
CA THR A 29 11.15 -12.60 -11.72
C THR A 29 11.09 -12.43 -10.22
N PHE A 30 9.90 -12.16 -9.70
CA PHE A 30 9.60 -12.16 -8.27
C PHE A 30 8.83 -13.45 -7.92
N ASP A 31 9.39 -14.27 -7.05
CA ASP A 31 8.78 -15.51 -6.56
C ASP A 31 8.75 -15.51 -5.03
N SER A 32 7.63 -15.11 -4.46
CA SER A 32 7.47 -14.99 -3.01
C SER A 32 7.44 -16.35 -2.30
N ARG A 33 6.94 -17.41 -2.95
CA ARG A 33 6.94 -18.76 -2.37
C ARG A 33 8.36 -19.28 -2.14
N SER A 34 9.22 -19.03 -3.12
CA SER A 34 10.64 -19.40 -3.03
C SER A 34 11.48 -18.34 -2.31
N LYS A 35 10.91 -17.17 -2.00
CA LYS A 35 11.58 -16.00 -1.41
C LYS A 35 12.80 -15.56 -2.21
N ILE A 36 12.69 -15.59 -3.54
CA ILE A 36 13.77 -15.22 -4.47
C ILE A 36 13.32 -14.15 -5.45
N MET A 37 14.28 -13.31 -5.83
CA MET A 37 14.23 -12.46 -7.00
C MET A 37 15.30 -12.95 -7.98
N VAL A 38 14.91 -13.22 -9.23
CA VAL A 38 15.85 -13.67 -10.27
C VAL A 38 15.96 -12.60 -11.33
N ILE A 39 17.19 -12.21 -11.66
CA ILE A 39 17.50 -11.28 -12.73
C ILE A 39 18.21 -12.05 -13.85
N ASN A 40 17.55 -12.15 -15.00
CA ASN A 40 18.12 -12.76 -16.20
C ASN A 40 18.70 -11.67 -17.09
N TYR A 41 20.02 -11.72 -17.31
CA TYR A 41 20.77 -10.81 -18.18
C TYR A 41 22.02 -11.50 -18.71
N PRO A 42 22.35 -11.36 -20.00
CA PRO A 42 21.58 -10.74 -21.08
C PRO A 42 20.52 -11.68 -21.68
N TYR A 43 20.43 -12.91 -21.22
CA TYR A 43 19.59 -13.95 -21.80
C TYR A 43 18.21 -14.01 -21.14
N ARG A 44 17.18 -14.17 -21.95
CA ARG A 44 15.82 -14.41 -21.47
C ARG A 44 15.62 -15.87 -21.08
N PRO A 45 14.70 -16.17 -20.13
CA PRO A 45 14.24 -17.53 -19.92
C PRO A 45 13.64 -18.12 -21.20
N GLU A 46 14.13 -19.26 -21.66
CA GLU A 46 13.73 -19.90 -22.94
C GLU A 46 12.23 -20.16 -23.05
N LYS A 47 11.59 -20.53 -21.94
CA LYS A 47 10.16 -20.86 -21.89
C LYS A 47 9.22 -19.66 -21.85
N LEU A 48 9.76 -18.44 -21.72
CA LEU A 48 8.95 -17.22 -21.60
C LEU A 48 8.56 -16.71 -23.00
N LYS A 49 7.30 -16.93 -23.40
CA LYS A 49 6.79 -16.46 -24.68
C LYS A 49 6.25 -15.03 -24.54
N VAL A 50 6.50 -14.20 -25.55
CA VAL A 50 6.01 -12.80 -25.59
C VAL A 50 4.48 -12.75 -25.62
N THR A 51 3.85 -13.73 -26.28
CA THR A 51 2.39 -13.85 -26.42
C THR A 51 1.67 -14.12 -25.10
N ASP A 52 2.36 -14.69 -24.12
CA ASP A 52 1.78 -15.06 -22.84
C ASP A 52 1.78 -13.89 -21.84
N GLY A 53 2.40 -12.75 -22.21
CA GLY A 53 2.47 -11.55 -21.39
C GLY A 53 1.65 -10.39 -21.97
N ILE A 54 1.23 -9.47 -21.09
CA ILE A 54 0.59 -8.21 -21.49
C ILE A 54 1.64 -7.10 -21.67
N PRO A 55 1.38 -6.09 -22.52
CA PRO A 55 2.34 -5.00 -22.73
C PRO A 55 2.54 -4.14 -21.49
N LEU A 56 3.78 -3.71 -21.25
CA LEU A 56 4.07 -2.54 -20.41
C LEU A 56 3.70 -1.29 -21.21
N LEU A 57 2.95 -0.39 -20.60
CA LEU A 57 2.40 0.81 -21.24
C LEU A 57 3.35 2.01 -21.19
N ASP A 58 4.25 2.03 -20.20
CA ASP A 58 5.27 3.09 -20.09
C ASP A 58 6.39 2.85 -21.12
N GLU A 59 6.64 3.85 -21.97
CA GLU A 59 7.62 3.76 -23.04
C GLU A 59 9.00 4.33 -22.70
N THR A 60 9.10 5.13 -21.65
CA THR A 60 10.26 6.00 -21.42
C THR A 60 10.95 5.78 -20.09
N GLU A 61 10.22 5.43 -19.02
CA GLU A 61 10.74 5.46 -17.66
C GLU A 61 10.89 4.07 -17.01
N HIS A 62 10.63 3.01 -17.78
CA HIS A 62 10.71 1.62 -17.30
C HIS A 62 9.78 1.31 -16.11
N HIS A 63 8.68 2.05 -15.96
CA HIS A 63 7.66 1.72 -14.98
C HIS A 63 6.85 0.50 -15.42
N SER A 64 6.48 -0.33 -14.46
CA SER A 64 5.68 -1.52 -14.70
C SER A 64 4.18 -1.19 -14.77
N ILE A 65 3.80 -0.27 -15.70
CA ILE A 65 2.42 0.13 -15.92
C ILE A 65 1.75 -0.86 -16.87
N VAL A 66 0.61 -1.42 -16.45
CA VAL A 66 -0.14 -2.42 -17.20
C VAL A 66 -1.63 -2.11 -17.18
N ASN A 67 -2.38 -2.70 -18.11
CA ASN A 67 -3.83 -2.72 -18.06
C ASN A 67 -4.32 -3.93 -17.25
N VAL A 68 -5.21 -3.67 -16.32
CA VAL A 68 -6.03 -4.66 -15.62
C VAL A 68 -7.51 -4.34 -15.86
N ARG A 69 -8.39 -5.28 -15.53
CA ARG A 69 -9.84 -5.02 -15.62
C ARG A 69 -10.45 -4.90 -14.25
N LEU A 70 -11.14 -3.79 -14.02
CA LEU A 70 -11.93 -3.53 -12.83
C LEU A 70 -13.42 -3.69 -13.20
N GLY A 71 -14.03 -4.80 -12.86
CA GLY A 71 -15.30 -5.20 -13.43
C GLY A 71 -15.18 -5.29 -14.96
N ASN A 72 -15.95 -4.48 -15.69
CA ASN A 72 -15.92 -4.40 -17.15
C ASN A 72 -15.05 -3.25 -17.70
N ASN A 73 -14.39 -2.50 -16.85
CA ASN A 73 -13.60 -1.33 -17.23
C ASN A 73 -12.10 -1.63 -17.24
N ASP A 74 -11.40 -1.10 -18.23
CA ASP A 74 -9.95 -1.12 -18.23
C ASP A 74 -9.39 -0.07 -17.28
N LEU A 75 -8.40 -0.48 -16.50
CA LEU A 75 -7.71 0.36 -15.54
C LEU A 75 -6.20 0.23 -15.74
N LYS A 76 -5.54 1.37 -15.96
CA LYS A 76 -4.07 1.41 -15.94
C LYS A 76 -3.58 1.40 -14.52
N VAL A 77 -2.69 0.47 -14.18
CA VAL A 77 -2.11 0.36 -12.85
C VAL A 77 -0.60 0.25 -12.94
N LEU A 78 0.08 0.82 -11.97
CA LEU A 78 1.49 0.58 -11.73
C LEU A 78 1.64 -0.66 -10.82
N PHE A 79 2.40 -1.65 -11.23
CA PHE A 79 2.87 -2.67 -10.31
C PHE A 79 4.13 -2.16 -9.60
N ASP A 80 4.02 -2.00 -8.28
CA ASP A 80 5.08 -1.42 -7.44
C ASP A 80 5.35 -2.30 -6.21
N THR A 81 6.52 -2.92 -6.17
CA THR A 81 6.96 -3.74 -5.02
C THR A 81 7.35 -2.92 -3.79
N GLY A 82 7.52 -1.60 -3.93
CA GLY A 82 7.73 -0.67 -2.83
C GLY A 82 6.43 -0.22 -2.16
N ALA A 83 5.28 -0.49 -2.78
CA ALA A 83 3.97 -0.16 -2.23
C ALA A 83 3.41 -1.34 -1.43
N GLY A 84 3.08 -1.12 -0.16
CA GLY A 84 2.38 -2.11 0.67
C GLY A 84 0.93 -2.29 0.25
N GLY A 85 0.36 -3.47 0.56
CA GLY A 85 -1.02 -3.81 0.23
C GLY A 85 -1.19 -4.37 -1.19
N PHE A 86 -2.45 -4.73 -1.52
CA PHE A 86 -2.80 -5.29 -2.83
C PHE A 86 -3.20 -4.21 -3.82
N LEU A 87 -4.09 -3.30 -3.43
CA LEU A 87 -4.61 -2.22 -4.28
C LEU A 87 -4.53 -0.90 -3.52
N LEU A 88 -3.90 0.10 -4.13
CA LEU A 88 -3.94 1.50 -3.72
C LEU A 88 -4.69 2.26 -4.82
N TYR A 89 -5.94 2.59 -4.57
CA TYR A 89 -6.83 3.14 -5.58
C TYR A 89 -6.68 4.65 -5.66
N SER A 90 -6.23 5.18 -6.80
CA SER A 90 -6.10 6.63 -6.93
C SER A 90 -7.47 7.32 -6.84
N THR A 91 -7.50 8.50 -6.22
CA THR A 91 -8.73 9.30 -6.12
C THR A 91 -9.28 9.66 -7.50
N GLU A 92 -8.40 9.87 -8.49
CA GLU A 92 -8.79 10.17 -9.87
C GLU A 92 -9.52 8.97 -10.50
N ASP A 93 -8.92 7.78 -10.43
CA ASP A 93 -9.52 6.56 -10.97
C ASP A 93 -10.80 6.18 -10.22
N TYR A 94 -10.80 6.34 -8.88
CA TYR A 94 -12.00 6.14 -8.09
C TYR A 94 -13.14 7.06 -8.57
N ASN A 95 -12.90 8.35 -8.77
CA ASN A 95 -13.94 9.29 -9.23
C ASN A 95 -14.44 8.94 -10.63
N ARG A 96 -13.56 8.45 -11.51
CA ARG A 96 -13.91 7.99 -12.86
C ARG A 96 -14.74 6.70 -12.85
N LEU A 97 -14.55 5.83 -11.87
CA LEU A 97 -15.13 4.50 -11.76
C LEU A 97 -15.96 4.31 -10.48
N ALA A 98 -16.53 5.41 -9.94
CA ALA A 98 -17.23 5.38 -8.66
C ALA A 98 -18.43 4.41 -8.64
N ASP A 99 -19.10 4.25 -9.77
CA ASP A 99 -20.31 3.41 -9.91
C ASP A 99 -20.05 1.91 -9.65
N ILE A 100 -18.77 1.48 -9.74
CA ILE A 100 -18.40 0.07 -9.55
C ILE A 100 -17.70 -0.17 -8.22
N SER A 101 -17.56 0.84 -7.38
CA SER A 101 -16.90 0.75 -6.08
C SER A 101 -17.84 1.18 -4.97
N GLN A 102 -17.94 0.37 -3.93
CA GLN A 102 -18.74 0.70 -2.75
C GLN A 102 -17.87 1.38 -1.70
N VAL A 103 -18.25 2.58 -1.26
CA VAL A 103 -17.62 3.23 -0.10
C VAL A 103 -18.11 2.56 1.17
N THR A 104 -17.18 2.11 1.99
CA THR A 104 -17.47 1.47 3.28
C THR A 104 -17.17 2.37 4.46
N ASN A 105 -16.25 3.34 4.32
CA ASN A 105 -15.93 4.30 5.37
C ASN A 105 -15.33 5.58 4.77
N HIS A 106 -15.45 6.70 5.48
CA HIS A 106 -14.80 7.96 5.17
C HIS A 106 -13.78 8.29 6.25
N GLY A 107 -12.75 9.04 5.88
CA GLY A 107 -11.73 9.49 6.81
C GLY A 107 -10.97 10.69 6.29
N TYR A 108 -10.05 11.17 7.12
CA TYR A 108 -9.15 12.26 6.81
C TYR A 108 -7.75 11.95 7.32
N GLY A 109 -6.74 12.16 6.51
CA GLY A 109 -5.36 11.95 6.98
C GLY A 109 -4.34 11.68 5.88
N ILE A 110 -3.18 11.18 6.31
CA ILE A 110 -2.05 10.81 5.47
C ILE A 110 -2.15 9.32 5.16
N VAL A 111 -2.24 8.97 3.89
CA VAL A 111 -2.33 7.56 3.42
C VAL A 111 -1.17 7.15 2.54
N ALA A 112 -0.25 8.04 2.27
CA ALA A 112 0.91 7.75 1.44
C ALA A 112 2.18 8.33 2.06
N ALA A 113 3.23 7.53 2.06
CA ALA A 113 4.59 7.96 2.25
C ALA A 113 5.38 7.60 0.98
N GLY A 114 6.23 8.49 0.55
CA GLY A 114 7.04 8.31 -0.65
C GLY A 114 8.47 8.80 -0.47
N ILE A 115 9.20 8.90 -1.56
CA ILE A 115 10.59 9.34 -1.59
C ILE A 115 10.77 10.73 -0.94
N THR A 116 9.75 11.58 -1.03
CA THR A 116 9.74 12.93 -0.46
C THR A 116 9.24 12.98 1.00
N GLY A 117 8.93 11.85 1.61
CA GLY A 117 8.40 11.74 2.97
C GLY A 117 6.89 11.51 3.01
N LEU A 118 6.27 11.91 4.13
CA LEU A 118 4.83 11.79 4.33
C LEU A 118 4.07 12.74 3.41
N GLY A 119 2.98 12.25 2.82
CA GLY A 119 2.06 13.05 2.03
C GLY A 119 1.35 14.12 2.85
N LYS A 120 0.56 14.95 2.17
CA LYS A 120 -0.35 15.88 2.84
C LYS A 120 -1.60 15.14 3.31
N PRO A 121 -2.23 15.58 4.43
CA PRO A 121 -3.52 15.03 4.83
C PRO A 121 -4.60 15.41 3.80
N VAL A 122 -5.46 14.46 3.49
CA VAL A 122 -6.55 14.59 2.51
C VAL A 122 -7.77 13.81 2.98
N ASP A 123 -8.92 14.08 2.35
CA ASP A 123 -10.09 13.23 2.49
C ASP A 123 -9.83 11.88 1.81
N ILE A 124 -10.13 10.81 2.52
CA ILE A 124 -9.91 9.44 2.10
C ILE A 124 -11.17 8.61 2.25
N LYS A 125 -11.23 7.52 1.49
CA LYS A 125 -12.34 6.57 1.55
C LYS A 125 -11.79 5.15 1.63
N LYS A 126 -12.37 4.33 2.51
CA LYS A 126 -12.27 2.88 2.34
C LYS A 126 -13.29 2.48 1.28
N VAL A 127 -12.88 1.67 0.35
CA VAL A 127 -13.71 1.22 -0.76
C VAL A 127 -13.61 -0.29 -0.92
N SER A 128 -14.71 -0.91 -1.33
CA SER A 128 -14.75 -2.30 -1.79
C SER A 128 -14.97 -2.31 -3.29
N VAL A 129 -14.11 -3.03 -3.99
CA VAL A 129 -14.17 -3.24 -5.44
C VAL A 129 -14.63 -4.67 -5.67
N PRO A 130 -15.71 -4.90 -6.45
CA PRO A 130 -16.29 -6.24 -6.62
C PRO A 130 -15.30 -7.24 -7.22
N SER A 131 -14.55 -6.84 -8.26
CA SER A 131 -13.54 -7.69 -8.85
C SER A 131 -12.44 -6.92 -9.59
N ILE A 132 -11.24 -7.47 -9.55
CA ILE A 132 -10.10 -7.09 -10.40
C ILE A 132 -9.63 -8.34 -11.15
N ASN A 133 -9.43 -8.23 -12.46
CA ASN A 133 -8.84 -9.28 -13.27
C ASN A 133 -7.45 -8.86 -13.74
N ILE A 134 -6.45 -9.68 -13.39
CA ILE A 134 -5.05 -9.49 -13.78
C ILE A 134 -4.64 -10.69 -14.64
N MET A 135 -4.49 -10.49 -15.94
CA MET A 135 -4.09 -11.53 -16.89
C MET A 135 -4.93 -12.83 -16.79
N GLY A 136 -6.26 -12.69 -16.65
CA GLY A 136 -7.18 -13.83 -16.54
C GLY A 136 -7.41 -14.33 -15.09
N LYS A 137 -6.57 -13.94 -14.14
CA LYS A 137 -6.80 -14.24 -12.72
C LYS A 137 -7.74 -13.23 -12.12
N GLU A 138 -8.85 -13.69 -11.58
CA GLU A 138 -9.87 -12.86 -10.94
C GLU A 138 -9.71 -12.83 -9.42
N PHE A 139 -9.66 -11.62 -8.88
CA PHE A 139 -9.70 -11.32 -7.46
C PHE A 139 -11.03 -10.65 -7.15
N THR A 140 -11.80 -11.20 -6.21
CA THR A 140 -13.11 -10.67 -5.81
C THR A 140 -13.07 -10.07 -4.42
N ASN A 141 -14.04 -9.21 -4.10
CA ASN A 141 -14.13 -8.54 -2.79
C ASN A 141 -12.82 -7.82 -2.40
N VAL A 142 -12.28 -7.02 -3.33
CA VAL A 142 -11.00 -6.33 -3.12
C VAL A 142 -11.21 -5.06 -2.33
N GLY A 143 -10.66 -4.99 -1.13
CA GLY A 143 -10.65 -3.77 -0.33
C GLY A 143 -9.48 -2.85 -0.69
N SER A 144 -9.72 -1.55 -0.66
CA SER A 144 -8.72 -0.51 -0.91
C SER A 144 -8.99 0.75 -0.11
N THR A 145 -7.98 1.61 -0.02
CA THR A 145 -8.13 3.00 0.43
C THR A 145 -7.80 3.92 -0.73
N THR A 146 -8.60 5.00 -0.91
CA THR A 146 -8.28 6.01 -1.92
C THR A 146 -7.03 6.79 -1.53
N THR A 147 -6.24 7.14 -2.53
CA THR A 147 -4.98 7.89 -2.33
C THR A 147 -4.82 8.96 -3.41
N VAL A 148 -4.11 10.04 -3.10
CA VAL A 148 -3.81 11.13 -4.04
C VAL A 148 -2.55 10.88 -4.89
N MET A 149 -2.16 9.63 -5.06
CA MET A 149 -1.04 9.26 -5.95
C MET A 149 -1.42 9.43 -7.42
N ASN A 150 -0.40 9.62 -8.26
CA ASN A 150 -0.56 9.68 -9.73
C ASN A 150 -0.83 8.26 -10.29
N GLY A 151 -2.09 7.88 -10.31
CA GLY A 151 -2.55 6.57 -10.79
C GLY A 151 -2.69 5.52 -9.70
N THR A 152 -3.42 4.48 -10.05
CA THR A 152 -3.68 3.33 -9.19
C THR A 152 -2.50 2.38 -9.18
N ILE A 153 -2.21 1.79 -8.00
CA ILE A 153 -1.09 0.88 -7.81
C ILE A 153 -1.61 -0.50 -7.40
N ILE A 154 -1.03 -1.53 -8.01
CA ILE A 154 -1.04 -2.89 -7.48
C ILE A 154 0.26 -3.07 -6.72
N GLY A 155 0.15 -3.28 -5.41
CA GLY A 155 1.30 -3.36 -4.52
C GLY A 155 1.88 -4.77 -4.38
N VAL A 156 2.82 -4.89 -3.46
CA VAL A 156 3.61 -6.10 -3.23
C VAL A 156 2.78 -7.34 -2.86
N ASP A 157 1.58 -7.15 -2.30
CA ASP A 157 0.71 -8.25 -1.90
C ASP A 157 0.20 -9.09 -3.08
N LEU A 158 0.27 -8.59 -4.32
CA LEU A 158 0.03 -9.43 -5.51
C LEU A 158 0.93 -10.68 -5.52
N LEU A 159 2.15 -10.55 -5.01
CA LEU A 159 3.13 -11.65 -4.96
C LEU A 159 2.71 -12.82 -4.06
N GLN A 160 1.77 -12.63 -3.16
CA GLN A 160 1.20 -13.72 -2.33
C GLN A 160 0.41 -14.72 -3.18
N TYR A 161 -0.08 -14.30 -4.33
CA TYR A 161 -1.01 -15.06 -5.17
C TYR A 161 -0.37 -15.61 -6.45
N GLY A 162 0.83 -15.17 -6.80
CA GLY A 162 1.50 -15.62 -8.02
C GLY A 162 2.90 -15.06 -8.17
N LYS A 163 3.63 -15.59 -9.18
CA LYS A 163 4.90 -15.02 -9.61
C LYS A 163 4.62 -13.86 -10.54
N VAL A 164 5.36 -12.79 -10.37
CA VAL A 164 5.40 -11.68 -11.32
C VAL A 164 6.72 -11.73 -12.10
N ILE A 165 6.62 -11.64 -13.42
CA ILE A 165 7.80 -11.54 -14.28
C ILE A 165 7.67 -10.26 -15.11
N ILE A 166 8.72 -9.44 -15.12
CA ILE A 166 8.79 -8.23 -15.92
C ILE A 166 9.92 -8.39 -16.92
N ASP A 167 9.57 -8.46 -18.18
CA ASP A 167 10.53 -8.45 -19.30
C ASP A 167 10.68 -7.01 -19.79
N TYR A 168 11.62 -6.28 -19.23
CA TYR A 168 11.88 -4.89 -19.61
C TYR A 168 12.37 -4.77 -21.05
N MET A 169 13.13 -5.77 -21.57
CA MET A 169 13.65 -5.76 -22.95
C MET A 169 12.57 -5.83 -24.00
N ARG A 170 11.51 -6.63 -23.76
CA ARG A 170 10.39 -6.82 -24.70
C ARG A 170 9.13 -6.13 -24.25
N ARG A 171 9.21 -5.41 -23.10
CA ARG A 171 8.12 -4.64 -22.52
C ARG A 171 6.88 -5.51 -22.30
N ARG A 172 7.06 -6.58 -21.49
CA ARG A 172 5.99 -7.51 -21.12
C ARG A 172 5.95 -7.73 -19.63
N PHE A 173 4.73 -7.81 -19.14
CA PHE A 173 4.40 -8.20 -17.79
C PHE A 173 3.70 -9.54 -17.81
N TYR A 174 4.06 -10.42 -16.87
CA TYR A 174 3.44 -11.72 -16.71
C TYR A 174 3.05 -11.89 -15.26
N PHE A 175 1.87 -12.42 -15.05
CA PHE A 175 1.42 -12.90 -13.76
C PHE A 175 1.10 -14.38 -13.87
N LEU A 176 1.80 -15.20 -13.10
CA LEU A 176 1.66 -16.65 -13.07
C LEU A 176 1.06 -17.04 -11.72
N PRO A 177 -0.27 -17.20 -11.65
CA PRO A 177 -0.94 -17.50 -10.37
C PRO A 177 -0.47 -18.83 -9.80
N PHE A 178 -0.36 -18.92 -8.49
CA PHE A 178 -0.01 -20.16 -7.80
C PHE A 178 -1.16 -21.16 -7.74
N GLU A 179 -2.40 -20.67 -7.82
CA GLU A 179 -3.61 -21.46 -7.71
C GLU A 179 -4.58 -21.12 -8.84
N GLU A 180 -5.35 -22.10 -9.26
CA GLU A 180 -6.42 -21.90 -10.24
C GLU A 180 -7.67 -21.26 -9.59
N GLY A 181 -8.63 -20.86 -10.44
CA GLY A 181 -9.91 -20.29 -10.01
C GLY A 181 -9.81 -18.85 -9.53
N LYS A 182 -10.87 -18.35 -8.91
CA LYS A 182 -10.97 -17.00 -8.36
C LYS A 182 -10.39 -16.94 -6.95
N ILE A 183 -9.91 -15.78 -6.55
CA ILE A 183 -9.45 -15.52 -5.19
C ILE A 183 -10.39 -14.53 -4.54
N ASP A 184 -11.05 -14.93 -3.46
CA ASP A 184 -11.82 -14.02 -2.63
C ASP A 184 -10.89 -13.33 -1.61
N MET A 185 -10.76 -12.00 -1.72
CA MET A 185 -9.92 -11.19 -0.86
C MET A 185 -10.58 -10.88 0.50
N GLY A 186 -11.86 -11.25 0.69
CA GLY A 186 -12.59 -11.04 1.93
C GLY A 186 -12.94 -9.58 2.25
N GLY A 187 -12.78 -8.68 1.29
CA GLY A 187 -12.96 -7.23 1.47
C GLY A 187 -11.75 -6.54 2.11
N ALA A 188 -11.94 -5.29 2.53
CA ALA A 188 -10.90 -4.55 3.23
C ALA A 188 -10.57 -5.21 4.57
N PRO A 189 -9.27 -5.33 4.93
CA PRO A 189 -8.90 -5.77 6.26
C PRO A 189 -9.44 -4.79 7.31
N ALA A 190 -9.75 -5.30 8.49
CA ALA A 190 -10.06 -4.45 9.63
C ALA A 190 -8.79 -3.70 10.07
N LEU A 191 -8.81 -2.38 9.99
CA LEU A 191 -7.72 -1.50 10.38
C LEU A 191 -8.14 -0.65 11.59
N TRP A 192 -7.19 -0.24 12.39
CA TRP A 192 -7.44 0.68 13.48
C TRP A 192 -8.12 1.95 12.95
N ASN A 193 -9.10 2.46 13.71
CA ASN A 193 -9.87 3.65 13.35
C ASN A 193 -9.10 4.97 13.50
N VAL A 194 -7.84 4.90 13.91
CA VAL A 194 -6.84 5.96 13.83
C VAL A 194 -5.50 5.38 13.38
N SER A 195 -4.69 6.19 12.69
CA SER A 195 -3.28 5.91 12.46
C SER A 195 -2.41 6.88 13.24
N ILE A 196 -1.27 6.40 13.71
CA ILE A 196 -0.33 7.18 14.52
C ILE A 196 1.03 7.07 13.82
N LEU A 197 1.66 8.20 13.53
CA LEU A 197 3.00 8.26 12.93
C LEU A 197 3.88 9.25 13.70
N PRO A 198 5.21 9.05 13.68
CA PRO A 198 6.15 10.04 14.14
C PRO A 198 6.13 11.25 13.20
N ARG A 199 5.91 12.44 13.76
CA ARG A 199 5.85 13.70 13.04
C ARG A 199 6.12 14.85 14.02
N ASN A 200 6.86 15.89 13.58
CA ASN A 200 7.18 17.05 14.41
C ASN A 200 7.80 16.67 15.77
N GLU A 201 8.72 15.69 15.79
CA GLU A 201 9.42 15.18 16.98
C GLU A 201 8.48 14.61 18.08
N ARG A 202 7.29 14.15 17.69
CA ARG A 202 6.32 13.50 18.57
C ARG A 202 5.49 12.47 17.78
N PHE A 203 4.73 11.64 18.48
CA PHE A 203 3.78 10.74 17.85
C PHE A 203 2.44 11.45 17.71
N GLU A 204 1.94 11.55 16.47
CA GLU A 204 0.70 12.28 16.18
C GLU A 204 -0.33 11.35 15.55
N ILE A 205 -1.60 11.64 15.79
CA ILE A 205 -2.70 11.06 15.01
C ILE A 205 -2.62 11.62 13.59
N THR A 206 -2.42 10.75 12.62
CA THR A 206 -2.21 11.12 11.21
C THR A 206 -3.29 10.63 10.26
N THR A 207 -4.18 9.76 10.72
CA THR A 207 -5.39 9.35 9.98
C THR A 207 -6.52 9.12 10.96
N ILE A 208 -7.70 9.62 10.61
CA ILE A 208 -8.92 9.55 11.42
C ILE A 208 -10.04 9.04 10.52
N TRP A 209 -10.68 7.96 10.93
CA TRP A 209 -11.89 7.47 10.28
C TRP A 209 -13.14 8.08 10.92
N ASP A 210 -14.27 8.06 10.20
CA ASP A 210 -15.51 8.74 10.60
C ASP A 210 -15.97 8.46 12.03
N SER A 211 -15.73 7.25 12.52
CA SER A 211 -16.08 6.88 13.91
C SER A 211 -15.31 7.67 14.98
N MET A 212 -14.22 8.33 14.60
CA MET A 212 -13.33 9.06 15.53
C MET A 212 -13.31 10.57 15.32
N LYS A 213 -13.97 11.09 14.28
CA LYS A 213 -13.89 12.50 13.85
C LYS A 213 -14.26 13.54 14.94
N ASP A 214 -15.18 13.15 15.84
CA ASP A 214 -15.62 14.02 16.95
C ASP A 214 -14.87 13.75 18.27
N THR A 215 -13.94 12.80 18.27
CA THR A 215 -13.24 12.33 19.46
C THR A 215 -11.78 12.79 19.50
N VAL A 216 -11.11 12.78 18.35
CA VAL A 216 -9.71 13.17 18.19
C VAL A 216 -9.55 14.10 16.98
N ALA A 217 -8.43 14.80 16.91
CA ALA A 217 -8.07 15.66 15.81
C ALA A 217 -6.76 15.20 15.15
N PHE A 218 -6.62 15.50 13.85
CA PHE A 218 -5.35 15.32 13.14
C PHE A 218 -4.26 16.17 13.82
N GLY A 219 -3.13 15.53 14.16
CA GLY A 219 -2.01 16.16 14.85
C GLY A 219 -2.12 16.12 16.39
N ASP A 220 -3.17 15.53 16.97
CA ASP A 220 -3.22 15.28 18.41
C ASP A 220 -2.01 14.41 18.82
N GLU A 221 -1.29 14.82 19.86
CA GLU A 221 -0.12 14.11 20.39
C GLU A 221 -0.56 12.84 21.14
N VAL A 222 0.00 11.70 20.74
CA VAL A 222 -0.20 10.42 21.44
C VAL A 222 1.01 10.13 22.32
N ILE A 223 0.76 9.90 23.61
CA ILE A 223 1.82 9.66 24.61
C ILE A 223 1.83 8.23 25.15
N ASN A 224 0.74 7.48 24.90
CA ASN A 224 0.62 6.08 25.35
C ASN A 224 -0.28 5.30 24.39
N ILE A 225 0.06 4.05 24.13
CA ILE A 225 -0.74 3.10 23.37
C ILE A 225 -0.92 1.86 24.24
N ASN A 226 -2.15 1.57 24.63
CA ASN A 226 -2.57 0.36 25.38
C ASN A 226 -1.68 0.04 26.59
N GLY A 227 -1.25 1.06 27.34
CA GLY A 227 -0.37 0.91 28.51
C GLY A 227 1.12 1.12 28.22
N THR A 228 1.54 1.07 26.95
CA THR A 228 2.93 1.31 26.55
C THR A 228 3.17 2.81 26.42
N SER A 229 4.09 3.38 27.22
CA SER A 229 4.52 4.77 27.11
C SER A 229 5.34 4.98 25.84
N LEU A 230 5.07 6.07 25.12
CA LEU A 230 5.83 6.45 23.91
C LEU A 230 7.00 7.39 24.20
N LYS A 231 7.22 7.76 25.47
CA LYS A 231 8.24 8.75 25.86
C LYS A 231 9.65 8.38 25.43
N ASP A 232 10.01 7.10 25.56
CA ASP A 232 11.34 6.58 25.23
C ASP A 232 11.29 5.66 24.00
N CYS A 233 10.18 5.68 23.25
CA CYS A 233 10.00 4.90 22.04
C CYS A 233 10.82 5.52 20.89
N PRO A 234 11.50 4.71 20.07
CA PRO A 234 12.12 5.22 18.85
C PRO A 234 11.12 5.96 17.97
N MET A 235 11.51 7.13 17.47
CA MET A 235 10.66 7.97 16.60
C MET A 235 10.56 7.33 15.20
N SER A 236 10.00 6.12 15.14
CA SER A 236 9.83 5.35 13.90
C SER A 236 8.40 4.81 13.75
N GLN A 237 7.96 4.68 12.50
CA GLN A 237 6.68 4.06 12.17
C GLN A 237 6.66 2.59 12.62
N MET A 238 7.76 1.86 12.41
CA MET A 238 7.86 0.44 12.79
C MET A 238 7.63 0.22 14.27
N ALA A 239 8.19 1.08 15.13
CA ALA A 239 7.99 0.98 16.58
C ALA A 239 6.51 1.16 16.97
N VAL A 240 5.81 2.11 16.34
CA VAL A 240 4.37 2.30 16.56
C VAL A 240 3.57 1.11 16.06
N GLU A 241 3.86 0.62 14.86
CA GLU A 241 3.19 -0.55 14.28
C GLU A 241 3.38 -1.81 15.14
N GLU A 242 4.57 -2.01 15.69
CA GLU A 242 4.87 -3.12 16.59
C GLU A 242 4.01 -3.04 17.87
N ILE A 243 3.91 -1.86 18.49
CA ILE A 243 3.06 -1.64 19.66
C ILE A 243 1.58 -1.83 19.33
N MET A 244 1.10 -1.28 18.20
CA MET A 244 -0.28 -1.42 17.76
C MET A 244 -0.65 -2.88 17.44
N ASN A 245 0.28 -3.63 16.84
CA ASN A 245 0.09 -5.04 16.52
C ASN A 245 0.14 -5.95 17.76
N ALA A 246 0.80 -5.51 18.84
CA ALA A 246 0.83 -6.22 20.11
C ALA A 246 -0.47 -6.07 20.92
N ILE A 247 -1.40 -5.19 20.53
CA ILE A 247 -2.70 -5.05 21.20
C ILE A 247 -3.52 -6.33 20.96
N PRO A 248 -3.95 -7.04 22.01
CA PRO A 248 -4.73 -8.24 21.84
C PRO A 248 -6.16 -7.93 21.36
N GLY A 249 -6.56 -8.57 20.26
CA GLY A 249 -7.91 -8.41 19.70
C GLY A 249 -8.08 -7.12 18.86
N ASP A 250 -9.32 -6.65 18.81
CA ASP A 250 -9.74 -5.58 17.89
C ASP A 250 -10.10 -4.27 18.63
N THR A 251 -9.84 -4.19 19.92
CA THR A 251 -10.09 -3.01 20.75
C THR A 251 -8.88 -2.70 21.63
N GLY A 252 -8.61 -1.42 21.81
CA GLY A 252 -7.53 -0.92 22.66
C GLY A 252 -7.79 0.53 23.07
N TYR A 253 -6.77 1.20 23.56
CA TYR A 253 -6.87 2.61 23.87
C TYR A 253 -5.56 3.34 23.59
N ILE A 254 -5.68 4.64 23.38
CA ILE A 254 -4.56 5.58 23.36
C ILE A 254 -4.76 6.64 24.43
N ILE A 255 -3.67 7.25 24.89
CA ILE A 255 -3.73 8.47 25.69
C ILE A 255 -3.17 9.59 24.81
N ILE A 256 -4.00 10.59 24.54
CA ILE A 256 -3.61 11.83 23.87
C ILE A 256 -3.33 12.92 24.89
N LYS A 257 -2.39 13.82 24.54
CA LYS A 257 -2.10 15.03 25.31
C LYS A 257 -2.61 16.25 24.54
N LYS A 258 -3.55 16.96 25.13
CA LYS A 258 -4.14 18.18 24.59
C LYS A 258 -4.26 19.23 25.68
N ASP A 259 -3.80 20.45 25.44
CA ASP A 259 -3.87 21.58 26.38
C ASP A 259 -3.34 21.23 27.80
N ASN A 260 -2.22 20.49 27.86
CA ASN A 260 -1.62 19.94 29.08
C ASN A 260 -2.52 18.97 29.91
N GLN A 261 -3.60 18.49 29.30
CA GLN A 261 -4.45 17.44 29.85
C GLN A 261 -4.26 16.14 29.11
N GLU A 262 -4.28 15.04 29.85
CA GLU A 262 -4.26 13.70 29.28
C GLU A 262 -5.69 13.17 29.16
N LYS A 263 -6.01 12.63 27.99
CA LYS A 263 -7.32 12.03 27.73
C LYS A 263 -7.15 10.62 27.19
N ARG A 264 -7.79 9.66 27.85
CA ARG A 264 -7.87 8.28 27.36
C ARG A 264 -8.96 8.18 26.29
N ILE A 265 -8.61 7.60 25.15
CA ILE A 265 -9.48 7.40 23.98
C ILE A 265 -9.49 5.92 23.63
N GLU A 266 -10.66 5.33 23.52
CA GLU A 266 -10.80 3.96 23.01
C GLU A 266 -10.66 3.93 21.49
N ILE A 267 -9.92 2.95 21.00
CA ILE A 267 -9.71 2.70 19.58
C ILE A 267 -10.13 1.28 19.25
N ARG A 268 -10.54 1.05 18.00
CA ARG A 268 -10.94 -0.27 17.52
C ARG A 268 -10.58 -0.49 16.06
N LYS A 269 -10.48 -1.75 15.67
CA LYS A 269 -10.35 -2.10 14.25
C LYS A 269 -11.73 -2.08 13.59
N GLU A 270 -11.79 -1.47 12.40
CA GLU A 270 -13.00 -1.32 11.58
C GLU A 270 -12.70 -1.70 10.12
N LYS A 271 -13.66 -2.38 9.48
CA LYS A 271 -13.64 -2.67 8.04
C LYS A 271 -13.98 -1.44 7.21
#